data_c396dd3f001c80482e6cf683ad1a5e20
#
_entry.id   c396dd3f001c80482e6cf683ad1a5e20
#
_cell.length_a   1.000
_cell.length_b   1.000
_cell.length_c   1.000
_cell.angle_alpha   90.00
_cell.angle_beta   90.00
_cell.angle_gamma   90.00
#
_symmetry.space_group_name_H-M   'P 1'
#
loop_
_entity.id
_entity.type
_entity.pdbx_description
1 polymer ?
#
loop_
_entity_poly.entity_id
_entity_poly.type
_entity_poly.pdbx_seq_one_letter_code
_entity_poly.pdbx_strand_id
1 'polypeptide(L)'
;MIEDYLVIAGGVVAVVLILAITLYKLKTAERRANENTHKLRVYTDLLNAITELNLAGGDPYKMDIAKKSLALTLNRLNLIGCTGVLKSTNELLDFLNEHKDKEYDTLRLHNILNTLVIEARRDLNPSHARRVEESQVRYRFFSPPKNK
;
A
#
# COMPACT_ATOMS: atom_id res chain seq x y z
N MET A 1 -29.11 12.21 -52.13
CA MET A 1 -29.69 12.97 -50.98
C MET A 1 -29.89 12.08 -49.73
N ILE A 2 -30.67 11.01 -49.77
CA ILE A 2 -30.91 10.14 -48.56
C ILE A 2 -29.61 9.46 -48.10
N GLU A 3 -28.78 8.98 -49.02
CA GLU A 3 -27.49 8.37 -48.74
C GLU A 3 -26.50 9.29 -48.05
N ASP A 4 -26.47 10.58 -48.45
CA ASP A 4 -25.59 11.56 -47.84
C ASP A 4 -25.97 11.85 -46.38
N TYR A 5 -27.26 11.87 -46.05
CA TYR A 5 -27.75 12.03 -44.67
C TYR A 5 -27.43 10.81 -43.80
N LEU A 6 -27.46 9.60 -44.36
CA LEU A 6 -27.10 8.37 -43.64
C LEU A 6 -25.62 8.34 -43.30
N VAL A 7 -24.75 8.77 -44.20
CA VAL A 7 -23.29 8.87 -43.96
C VAL A 7 -22.99 9.91 -42.90
N ILE A 8 -23.61 11.09 -42.97
CA ILE A 8 -23.45 12.14 -41.96
C ILE A 8 -23.95 11.69 -40.59
N ALA A 9 -25.13 11.08 -40.52
CA ALA A 9 -25.70 10.56 -39.27
C ALA A 9 -24.81 9.48 -38.65
N GLY A 10 -24.28 8.55 -39.46
CA GLY A 10 -23.34 7.52 -39.03
C GLY A 10 -22.04 8.13 -38.48
N GLY A 11 -21.52 9.13 -39.13
CA GLY A 11 -20.32 9.85 -38.66
C GLY A 11 -20.52 10.53 -37.31
N VAL A 12 -21.64 11.22 -37.12
CA VAL A 12 -21.98 11.85 -35.83
C VAL A 12 -22.11 10.84 -34.71
N VAL A 13 -22.80 9.72 -34.94
CA VAL A 13 -22.93 8.65 -33.96
C VAL A 13 -21.56 8.06 -33.57
N ALA A 14 -20.69 7.84 -34.55
CA ALA A 14 -19.35 7.32 -34.29
C ALA A 14 -18.52 8.29 -33.42
N VAL A 15 -18.56 9.60 -33.70
CA VAL A 15 -17.87 10.62 -32.89
C VAL A 15 -18.41 10.64 -31.45
N VAL A 16 -19.71 10.60 -31.26
CA VAL A 16 -20.34 10.60 -29.93
C VAL A 16 -19.92 9.35 -29.14
N LEU A 17 -19.88 8.18 -29.78
CA LEU A 17 -19.43 6.94 -29.13
C LEU A 17 -17.95 7.01 -28.70
N ILE A 18 -17.07 7.53 -29.57
CA ILE A 18 -15.65 7.70 -29.25
C ILE A 18 -15.48 8.65 -28.05
N LEU A 19 -16.19 9.77 -28.04
CA LEU A 19 -16.17 10.71 -26.94
C LEU A 19 -16.67 10.08 -25.63
N ALA A 20 -17.78 9.33 -25.67
CA ALA A 20 -18.31 8.65 -24.51
C ALA A 20 -17.35 7.61 -23.94
N ILE A 21 -16.70 6.82 -24.80
CA ILE A 21 -15.69 5.82 -24.37
C ILE A 21 -14.48 6.52 -23.77
N THR A 22 -14.03 7.63 -24.37
CA THR A 22 -12.87 8.38 -23.89
C THR A 22 -13.13 8.99 -22.51
N LEU A 23 -14.29 9.64 -22.33
CA LEU A 23 -14.70 10.20 -21.05
C LEU A 23 -14.85 9.12 -19.96
N TYR A 24 -15.42 7.97 -20.31
CA TYR A 24 -15.53 6.84 -19.39
C TYR A 24 -14.15 6.33 -18.93
N LYS A 25 -13.20 6.18 -19.88
CA LYS A 25 -11.81 5.76 -19.55
C LYS A 25 -11.10 6.78 -18.67
N LEU A 26 -11.24 8.10 -18.97
CA LEU A 26 -10.66 9.16 -18.16
C LEU A 26 -11.20 9.14 -16.73
N LYS A 27 -12.51 9.06 -16.55
CA LYS A 27 -13.15 8.99 -15.23
C LYS A 27 -12.72 7.75 -14.43
N THR A 28 -12.56 6.61 -15.10
CA THR A 28 -12.09 5.38 -14.47
C THR A 28 -10.62 5.48 -14.06
N ALA A 29 -9.78 6.10 -14.89
CA ALA A 29 -8.36 6.33 -14.57
C ALA A 29 -8.21 7.27 -13.37
N GLU A 30 -8.99 8.34 -13.31
CA GLU A 30 -9.01 9.29 -12.19
C GLU A 30 -9.43 8.63 -10.88
N ARG A 31 -10.48 7.82 -10.90
CA ARG A 31 -10.89 7.04 -9.72
C ARG A 31 -9.78 6.14 -9.21
N ARG A 32 -9.13 5.39 -10.11
CA ARG A 32 -8.00 4.50 -9.75
C ARG A 32 -6.82 5.29 -9.18
N ALA A 33 -6.51 6.45 -9.75
CA ALA A 33 -5.44 7.32 -9.24
C ALA A 33 -5.75 7.80 -7.81
N ASN A 34 -6.99 8.21 -7.54
CA ASN A 34 -7.41 8.63 -6.21
C ASN A 34 -7.39 7.47 -5.19
N GLU A 35 -7.87 6.28 -5.57
CA GLU A 35 -7.78 5.09 -4.72
C GLU A 35 -6.34 4.73 -4.38
N ASN A 36 -5.46 4.74 -5.38
CA ASN A 36 -4.04 4.44 -5.18
C ASN A 36 -3.35 5.48 -4.28
N THR A 37 -3.70 6.76 -4.42
CA THR A 37 -3.18 7.83 -3.56
C THR A 37 -3.61 7.60 -2.10
N HIS A 38 -4.87 7.24 -1.90
CA HIS A 38 -5.36 6.93 -0.55
C HIS A 38 -4.68 5.69 0.05
N LYS A 39 -4.56 4.61 -0.71
CA LYS A 39 -3.84 3.40 -0.30
C LYS A 39 -2.38 3.69 0.02
N LEU A 40 -1.69 4.44 -0.83
CA LEU A 40 -0.30 4.83 -0.62
C LEU A 40 -0.12 5.54 0.71
N ARG A 41 -1.02 6.47 1.05
CA ARG A 41 -0.99 7.18 2.34
C ARG A 41 -1.11 6.21 3.50
N VAL A 42 -2.09 5.29 3.48
CA VAL A 42 -2.29 4.34 4.57
C VAL A 42 -1.12 3.37 4.70
N TYR A 43 -0.51 2.92 3.60
CA TYR A 43 0.69 2.07 3.66
C TYR A 43 1.90 2.82 4.19
N THR A 44 2.04 4.11 3.85
CA THR A 44 3.10 4.97 4.42
C THR A 44 2.88 5.17 5.92
N ASP A 45 1.65 5.45 6.35
CA ASP A 45 1.29 5.60 7.76
C ASP A 45 1.60 4.30 8.54
N LEU A 46 1.34 3.12 7.95
CA LEU A 46 1.68 1.83 8.55
C LEU A 46 3.19 1.68 8.76
N LEU A 47 3.99 1.94 7.73
CA LEU A 47 5.44 1.83 7.83
C LEU A 47 6.02 2.84 8.83
N ASN A 48 5.46 4.04 8.91
CA ASN A 48 5.84 5.05 9.90
C ASN A 48 5.50 4.57 11.32
N ALA A 49 4.30 4.06 11.56
CA ALA A 49 3.89 3.56 12.86
C ALA A 49 4.77 2.37 13.34
N ILE A 50 5.16 1.47 12.43
CA ILE A 50 6.12 0.39 12.72
C ILE A 50 7.50 0.96 13.08
N THR A 51 7.94 1.99 12.36
CA THR A 51 9.24 2.65 12.63
C THR A 51 9.22 3.36 13.98
N GLU A 52 8.14 4.09 14.31
CA GLU A 52 7.95 4.73 15.60
C GLU A 52 7.96 3.73 16.75
N LEU A 53 7.29 2.57 16.57
CA LEU A 53 7.29 1.49 17.55
C LEU A 53 8.72 0.97 17.83
N ASN A 54 9.51 0.80 16.77
CA ASN A 54 10.89 0.36 16.88
C ASN A 54 11.79 1.42 17.55
N LEU A 55 11.59 2.70 17.24
CA LEU A 55 12.35 3.81 17.79
C LEU A 55 11.95 4.20 19.23
N ALA A 56 10.80 3.73 19.71
CA ALA A 56 10.32 4.03 21.08
C ALA A 56 11.28 3.51 22.17
N GLY A 57 12.11 2.49 21.86
CA GLY A 57 13.31 2.14 22.62
C GLY A 57 13.12 1.84 24.10
N GLY A 58 11.91 1.42 24.53
CA GLY A 58 11.57 1.19 25.94
C GLY A 58 11.03 2.40 26.68
N ASP A 59 10.89 3.57 26.05
CA ASP A 59 10.18 4.73 26.60
C ASP A 59 8.68 4.46 26.62
N PRO A 60 8.03 4.32 27.80
CA PRO A 60 6.62 3.94 27.90
C PRO A 60 5.68 4.93 27.20
N TYR A 61 5.99 6.22 27.26
CA TYR A 61 5.17 7.27 26.66
C TYR A 61 5.21 7.22 25.13
N LYS A 62 6.41 7.11 24.56
CA LYS A 62 6.59 6.96 23.10
C LYS A 62 5.98 5.66 22.60
N MET A 63 6.12 4.59 23.36
CA MET A 63 5.53 3.28 23.07
C MET A 63 4.00 3.35 23.00
N ASP A 64 3.35 4.05 23.92
CA ASP A 64 1.89 4.22 23.93
C ASP A 64 1.40 5.01 22.70
N ILE A 65 2.09 6.08 22.34
CA ILE A 65 1.80 6.88 21.14
C ILE A 65 1.94 6.01 19.88
N ALA A 66 3.06 5.28 19.75
CA ALA A 66 3.31 4.42 18.59
C ALA A 66 2.26 3.30 18.46
N LYS A 67 1.85 2.68 19.58
CA LYS A 67 0.78 1.67 19.60
C LYS A 67 -0.56 2.25 19.15
N LYS A 68 -0.92 3.46 19.60
CA LYS A 68 -2.14 4.15 19.16
C LYS A 68 -2.10 4.46 17.65
N SER A 69 -0.98 4.98 17.17
CA SER A 69 -0.76 5.25 15.74
C SER A 69 -0.91 3.98 14.91
N LEU A 70 -0.29 2.89 15.35
CA LEU A 70 -0.40 1.59 14.70
C LEU A 70 -1.85 1.08 14.68
N ALA A 71 -2.56 1.12 15.81
CA ALA A 71 -3.95 0.65 15.90
C ALA A 71 -4.88 1.42 14.96
N LEU A 72 -4.75 2.75 14.90
CA LEU A 72 -5.54 3.59 13.99
C LEU A 72 -5.25 3.26 12.52
N THR A 73 -3.98 3.03 12.20
CA THR A 73 -3.57 2.69 10.84
C THR A 73 -4.06 1.30 10.44
N LEU A 74 -4.01 0.32 11.35
CA LEU A 74 -4.54 -1.03 11.14
C LEU A 74 -6.05 -1.02 10.85
N ASN A 75 -6.82 -0.18 11.56
CA ASN A 75 -8.25 -0.04 11.28
C ASN A 75 -8.52 0.49 9.87
N ARG A 76 -7.73 1.47 9.40
CA ARG A 76 -7.82 1.97 8.02
C ARG A 76 -7.39 0.93 7.01
N LEU A 77 -6.31 0.20 7.32
CA LEU A 77 -5.79 -0.86 6.47
C LEU A 77 -6.82 -1.98 6.24
N ASN A 78 -7.55 -2.37 7.27
CA ASN A 78 -8.61 -3.38 7.17
C ASN A 78 -9.75 -2.99 6.22
N LEU A 79 -9.93 -1.68 5.95
CA LEU A 79 -10.96 -1.20 5.03
C LEU A 79 -10.50 -1.19 3.57
N ILE A 80 -9.19 -1.04 3.32
CA ILE A 80 -8.68 -0.76 1.97
C ILE A 80 -7.57 -1.69 1.50
N GLY A 81 -6.94 -2.42 2.41
CA GLY A 81 -5.80 -3.29 2.12
C GLY A 81 -6.22 -4.51 1.31
N CYS A 82 -5.38 -4.91 0.36
CA CYS A 82 -5.54 -6.20 -0.32
C CYS A 82 -5.18 -7.37 0.61
N THR A 83 -5.61 -8.57 0.24
CA THR A 83 -5.37 -9.80 1.03
C THR A 83 -3.89 -10.04 1.32
N GLY A 84 -2.98 -9.76 0.36
CA GLY A 84 -1.54 -9.93 0.55
C GLY A 84 -0.99 -9.01 1.64
N VAL A 85 -1.36 -7.74 1.61
CA VAL A 85 -0.95 -6.74 2.63
C VAL A 85 -1.53 -7.10 4.00
N LEU A 86 -2.81 -7.47 4.08
CA LEU A 86 -3.44 -7.88 5.34
C LEU A 86 -2.76 -9.11 5.95
N LYS A 87 -2.45 -10.13 5.13
CA LYS A 87 -1.75 -11.32 5.58
C LYS A 87 -0.36 -11.01 6.14
N SER A 88 0.44 -10.23 5.41
CA SER A 88 1.79 -9.84 5.85
C SER A 88 1.75 -8.96 7.10
N THR A 89 0.72 -8.12 7.24
CA THR A 89 0.52 -7.30 8.45
C THR A 89 0.16 -8.16 9.66
N ASN A 90 -0.72 -9.15 9.50
CA ASN A 90 -1.06 -10.09 10.57
C ASN A 90 0.16 -10.91 11.01
N GLU A 91 0.97 -11.38 10.05
CA GLU A 91 2.23 -12.09 10.35
C GLU A 91 3.20 -11.21 11.15
N LEU A 92 3.27 -9.91 10.84
CA LEU A 92 4.05 -8.95 11.61
C LEU A 92 3.51 -8.80 13.05
N LEU A 93 2.20 -8.68 13.22
CA LEU A 93 1.58 -8.55 14.54
C LEU A 93 1.77 -9.81 15.40
N ASP A 94 1.65 -10.98 14.79
CA ASP A 94 1.90 -12.26 15.45
C ASP A 94 3.37 -12.34 15.89
N PHE A 95 4.30 -11.99 15.01
CA PHE A 95 5.72 -11.92 15.35
C PHE A 95 6.01 -10.97 16.51
N LEU A 96 5.44 -9.77 16.51
CA LEU A 96 5.62 -8.80 17.60
C LEU A 96 5.01 -9.29 18.92
N ASN A 97 3.90 -10.01 18.87
CA ASN A 97 3.28 -10.62 20.06
C ASN A 97 4.08 -11.78 20.64
N GLU A 98 4.67 -12.64 19.81
CA GLU A 98 5.51 -13.76 20.21
C GLU A 98 6.79 -13.30 20.94
N HIS A 99 7.28 -12.11 20.61
CA HIS A 99 8.60 -11.62 21.07
C HIS A 99 8.51 -10.45 22.05
N LYS A 100 7.38 -10.28 22.75
CA LYS A 100 7.19 -9.17 23.71
C LYS A 100 8.31 -9.05 24.76
N ASP A 101 8.89 -10.18 25.17
CA ASP A 101 9.87 -10.27 26.26
C ASP A 101 11.17 -10.98 25.85
N LYS A 102 11.39 -11.21 24.56
CA LYS A 102 12.54 -11.95 24.02
C LYS A 102 13.35 -11.11 23.05
N GLU A 103 14.61 -11.47 22.88
CA GLU A 103 15.46 -10.90 21.84
C GLU A 103 14.85 -11.16 20.45
N TYR A 104 14.69 -10.09 19.64
CA TYR A 104 14.06 -10.19 18.34
C TYR A 104 14.95 -10.93 17.35
N ASP A 105 14.39 -11.89 16.63
CA ASP A 105 14.97 -12.40 15.39
C ASP A 105 14.89 -11.31 14.30
N THR A 106 15.95 -10.53 14.21
CA THR A 106 16.07 -9.41 13.29
C THR A 106 15.92 -9.84 11.83
N LEU A 107 16.41 -11.05 11.48
CA LEU A 107 16.33 -11.55 10.12
C LEU A 107 14.88 -11.89 9.73
N ARG A 108 14.16 -12.56 10.63
CA ARG A 108 12.73 -12.88 10.43
C ARG A 108 11.90 -11.61 10.31
N LEU A 109 12.14 -10.63 11.19
CA LEU A 109 11.46 -9.32 11.12
C LEU A 109 11.69 -8.61 9.77
N HIS A 110 12.93 -8.58 9.30
CA HIS A 110 13.26 -7.98 8.00
C HIS A 110 12.55 -8.68 6.85
N ASN A 111 12.44 -10.00 6.87
CA ASN A 111 11.76 -10.76 5.84
C ASN A 111 10.25 -10.45 5.81
N ILE A 112 9.61 -10.39 6.98
CA ILE A 112 8.18 -10.03 7.09
C ILE A 112 7.95 -8.61 6.54
N LEU A 113 8.78 -7.65 6.91
CA LEU A 113 8.65 -6.26 6.45
C LEU A 113 8.93 -6.11 4.95
N ASN A 114 9.91 -6.83 4.41
CA ASN A 114 10.15 -6.85 2.97
C ASN A 114 8.94 -7.41 2.22
N THR A 115 8.35 -8.50 2.71
CA THR A 115 7.13 -9.08 2.13
C THR A 115 5.98 -8.09 2.16
N LEU A 116 5.77 -7.39 3.28
CA LEU A 116 4.75 -6.35 3.43
C LEU A 116 4.92 -5.23 2.39
N VAL A 117 6.15 -4.73 2.21
CA VAL A 117 6.45 -3.69 1.21
C VAL A 117 6.20 -4.18 -0.22
N ILE A 118 6.57 -5.43 -0.52
CA ILE A 118 6.33 -6.03 -1.84
C ILE A 118 4.83 -6.14 -2.12
N GLU A 119 4.04 -6.64 -1.16
CA GLU A 119 2.59 -6.75 -1.31
C GLU A 119 1.91 -5.38 -1.45
N ALA A 120 2.34 -4.37 -0.67
CA ALA A 120 1.86 -3.00 -0.82
C ALA A 120 2.15 -2.43 -2.23
N ARG A 121 3.36 -2.67 -2.77
CA ARG A 121 3.70 -2.27 -4.14
C ARG A 121 2.88 -2.99 -5.20
N ARG A 122 2.61 -4.28 -5.00
CA ARG A 122 1.75 -5.07 -5.91
C ARG A 122 0.33 -4.53 -5.95
N ASP A 123 -0.21 -4.15 -4.80
CA ASP A 123 -1.55 -3.58 -4.71
C ASP A 123 -1.66 -2.18 -5.34
N LEU A 124 -0.66 -1.33 -5.12
CA LEU A 124 -0.62 0.02 -5.70
C LEU A 124 -0.39 0.01 -7.22
N ASN A 125 0.40 -0.90 -7.72
CA ASN A 125 0.75 -0.95 -9.15
C ASN A 125 0.96 -2.37 -9.65
N PRO A 126 -0.12 -3.10 -9.97
CA PRO A 126 -0.05 -4.49 -10.43
C PRO A 126 0.80 -4.69 -11.69
N SER A 127 0.89 -3.68 -12.56
CA SER A 127 1.67 -3.76 -13.80
C SER A 127 3.18 -3.69 -13.56
N HIS A 128 3.63 -3.01 -12.51
CA HIS A 128 5.04 -2.92 -12.10
C HIS A 128 5.46 -4.08 -11.18
N ALA A 129 4.51 -4.73 -10.53
CA ALA A 129 4.78 -5.82 -9.59
C ALA A 129 5.59 -6.98 -10.19
N ARG A 130 5.45 -7.22 -11.49
CA ARG A 130 6.20 -8.26 -12.21
C ARG A 130 7.68 -7.91 -12.47
N ARG A 131 8.08 -6.66 -12.27
CA ARG A 131 9.44 -6.18 -12.59
C ARG A 131 10.32 -5.95 -11.36
N VAL A 132 9.73 -5.95 -10.17
CA VAL A 132 10.49 -5.77 -8.94
C VAL A 132 10.88 -7.14 -8.42
N GLU A 133 12.13 -7.54 -8.63
CA GLU A 133 12.71 -8.72 -7.99
C GLU A 133 12.70 -8.51 -6.48
N GLU A 134 12.33 -9.54 -5.72
CA GLU A 134 12.30 -9.51 -4.25
C GLU A 134 13.64 -9.09 -3.64
N SER A 135 14.74 -9.40 -4.33
CA SER A 135 16.10 -9.00 -3.94
C SER A 135 16.35 -7.48 -3.93
N GLN A 136 15.52 -6.70 -4.63
CA GLN A 136 15.67 -5.23 -4.75
C GLN A 136 14.92 -4.46 -3.66
N VAL A 137 14.02 -5.10 -2.94
CA VAL A 137 13.26 -4.47 -1.86
C VAL A 137 13.92 -4.78 -0.53
N ARG A 138 14.46 -3.76 0.14
CA ARG A 138 15.03 -3.89 1.47
C ARG A 138 14.43 -2.83 2.37
N TYR A 139 13.67 -3.25 3.37
CA TYR A 139 13.27 -2.39 4.46
C TYR A 139 14.47 -2.23 5.40
N ARG A 140 14.83 -0.99 5.70
CA ARG A 140 15.98 -0.72 6.57
C ARG A 140 15.49 -0.05 7.85
N PHE A 141 15.76 -0.70 8.99
CA PHE A 141 15.69 -0.06 10.29
C PHE A 141 17.02 0.64 10.57
N PHE A 142 16.93 1.87 11.00
CA PHE A 142 18.06 2.52 11.66
C PHE A 142 17.97 2.19 13.15
N SER A 143 18.80 1.28 13.62
CA SER A 143 19.01 1.07 15.05
C SER A 143 20.10 2.02 15.49
N PRO A 144 19.85 2.98 16.40
CA PRO A 144 20.91 3.77 16.96
C PRO A 144 21.93 2.84 17.66
N PRO A 145 23.25 3.16 17.62
CA PRO A 145 24.24 2.34 18.28
C PRO A 145 23.89 2.20 19.75
N LYS A 146 23.88 0.97 20.25
CA LYS A 146 23.73 0.70 21.69
C LYS A 146 24.93 1.39 22.37
N ASN A 147 24.67 2.47 23.09
CA ASN A 147 25.67 3.05 24.00
C ASN A 147 26.03 1.95 25.00
N LYS A 148 27.28 1.49 24.94
CA LYS A 148 27.87 0.59 25.92
C LYS A 148 28.16 1.34 27.21
#